data_ea1b9087bfd016366747eeee4931170e
#
_entry.id   ea1b9087bfd016366747eeee4931170e
#
_cell.length_a   1.000
_cell.length_b   1.000
_cell.length_c   1.000
_cell.angle_alpha   90.00
_cell.angle_beta   90.00
_cell.angle_gamma   90.00
#
_symmetry.space_group_name_H-M   'P 1'
#
loop_
_entity.id
_entity.type
_entity.pdbx_description
1 polymer ?
#
loop_
_entity_poly.entity_id
_entity_poly.type
_entity_poly.pdbx_seq_one_letter_code
_entity_poly.pdbx_strand_id
1 'polypeptide(L)'
;MGRQNLVMASEPPAPTPVRLAAPNDIPDLAGVLARAFAHDPFYSYLAGDAPERTQRMRDGWSGILRFGSAHLSHTYTTEDRAGVALWLPPGYRGPSLLDSLRQMPALARLAGWGRLRTVGDAMAALEERRHHHAPQPHYYLSALGVEPERQGTGLGTALLKPVLDRCDREAVAAYLETAAARNVLLYERLGFGVVEEMDLPRTDIRGWLMLRNARPVPNANPIGPVTKEP
;
A
#
# COMPACT_ATOMS: atom_id res chain seq x y z
N MET A 1 -30.75 48.32 4.62
CA MET A 1 -30.69 47.35 3.50
C MET A 1 -29.37 46.60 3.58
N GLY A 2 -29.38 45.49 4.31
CA GLY A 2 -28.23 44.61 4.49
C GLY A 2 -28.21 43.57 3.37
N ARG A 3 -27.19 43.58 2.53
CA ARG A 3 -26.92 42.48 1.58
C ARG A 3 -26.21 41.37 2.35
N GLN A 4 -26.92 40.27 2.60
CA GLN A 4 -26.34 39.02 3.04
C GLN A 4 -25.55 38.46 1.85
N ASN A 5 -24.22 38.47 1.96
CA ASN A 5 -23.35 37.69 1.08
C ASN A 5 -23.55 36.21 1.41
N LEU A 6 -24.32 35.53 0.58
CA LEU A 6 -24.42 34.07 0.58
C LEU A 6 -23.06 33.55 0.08
N VAL A 7 -22.25 33.09 1.00
CA VAL A 7 -21.03 32.30 0.66
C VAL A 7 -21.54 31.01 0.04
N MET A 8 -21.46 30.93 -1.29
CA MET A 8 -21.70 29.69 -2.04
C MET A 8 -20.69 28.66 -1.52
N ALA A 9 -21.20 27.64 -0.80
CA ALA A 9 -20.39 26.49 -0.47
C ALA A 9 -19.91 25.87 -1.80
N SER A 10 -18.60 25.87 -2.02
CA SER A 10 -18.02 25.23 -3.18
C SER A 10 -18.40 23.75 -3.15
N GLU A 11 -19.00 23.28 -4.22
CA GLU A 11 -19.29 21.87 -4.44
C GLU A 11 -17.99 21.04 -4.20
N PRO A 12 -18.06 19.92 -3.47
CA PRO A 12 -16.88 19.10 -3.26
C PRO A 12 -16.31 18.68 -4.62
N PRO A 13 -14.99 18.74 -4.83
CA PRO A 13 -14.38 18.41 -6.10
C PRO A 13 -14.82 16.99 -6.52
N ALA A 14 -15.17 16.83 -7.79
CA ALA A 14 -15.55 15.55 -8.35
C ALA A 14 -14.48 14.48 -8.01
N PRO A 15 -14.89 13.24 -7.67
CA PRO A 15 -13.96 12.20 -7.29
C PRO A 15 -12.98 11.96 -8.45
N THR A 16 -11.68 12.05 -8.17
CA THR A 16 -10.63 11.78 -9.16
C THR A 16 -10.75 10.31 -9.61
N PRO A 17 -10.93 10.04 -10.91
CA PRO A 17 -11.06 8.67 -11.41
C PRO A 17 -9.84 7.83 -11.05
N VAL A 18 -10.07 6.61 -10.56
CA VAL A 18 -9.04 5.63 -10.23
C VAL A 18 -9.06 4.53 -11.27
N ARG A 19 -7.89 4.15 -11.78
CA ARG A 19 -7.70 3.09 -12.76
C ARG A 19 -6.55 2.17 -12.39
N LEU A 20 -6.45 1.04 -13.06
CA LEU A 20 -5.25 0.20 -12.99
C LEU A 20 -4.06 0.94 -13.60
N ALA A 21 -2.90 0.76 -12.97
CA ALA A 21 -1.65 1.29 -13.50
C ALA A 21 -1.20 0.49 -14.72
N ALA A 22 -0.61 1.18 -15.69
CA ALA A 22 0.01 0.61 -16.87
C ALA A 22 1.54 0.64 -16.76
N PRO A 23 2.29 -0.19 -17.52
CA PRO A 23 3.75 -0.17 -17.50
C PRO A 23 4.36 1.22 -17.77
N ASN A 24 3.72 2.03 -18.61
CA ASN A 24 4.17 3.38 -18.93
C ASN A 24 3.98 4.38 -17.77
N ASP A 25 3.19 4.06 -16.75
CA ASP A 25 3.02 4.91 -15.58
C ASP A 25 4.19 4.75 -14.57
N ILE A 26 4.96 3.67 -14.66
CA ILE A 26 5.99 3.33 -13.66
C ILE A 26 6.95 4.48 -13.35
N PRO A 27 7.50 5.25 -14.33
CA PRO A 27 8.42 6.34 -14.04
C PRO A 27 7.79 7.46 -13.19
N ASP A 28 6.52 7.79 -13.45
CA ASP A 28 5.78 8.82 -12.72
C ASP A 28 5.42 8.32 -11.33
N LEU A 29 4.89 7.10 -11.22
CA LEU A 29 4.51 6.48 -9.95
C LEU A 29 5.71 6.27 -9.02
N ALA A 30 6.88 5.92 -9.56
CA ALA A 30 8.11 5.87 -8.78
C ALA A 30 8.49 7.24 -8.21
N GLY A 31 8.26 8.32 -8.96
CA GLY A 31 8.43 9.69 -8.49
C GLY A 31 7.46 10.05 -7.37
N VAL A 32 6.18 9.72 -7.54
CA VAL A 32 5.13 9.90 -6.52
C VAL A 32 5.50 9.19 -5.21
N LEU A 33 5.87 7.90 -5.29
CA LEU A 33 6.28 7.13 -4.12
C LEU A 33 7.52 7.73 -3.44
N ALA A 34 8.53 8.17 -4.22
CA ALA A 34 9.71 8.81 -3.67
C ALA A 34 9.37 10.08 -2.87
N ARG A 35 8.45 10.90 -3.35
CA ARG A 35 7.99 12.11 -2.65
C ARG A 35 7.07 11.80 -1.48
N ALA A 36 6.13 10.87 -1.64
CA ALA A 36 5.20 10.48 -0.59
C ALA A 36 5.91 9.87 0.63
N PHE A 37 6.94 9.08 0.39
CA PHE A 37 7.75 8.42 1.42
C PHE A 37 8.99 9.22 1.85
N ALA A 38 9.16 10.47 1.38
CA ALA A 38 10.32 11.30 1.71
C ALA A 38 10.49 11.52 3.23
N HIS A 39 9.39 11.52 3.99
CA HIS A 39 9.36 11.70 5.45
C HIS A 39 8.83 10.46 6.18
N ASP A 40 8.73 9.32 5.51
CA ASP A 40 8.42 8.05 6.17
C ASP A 40 9.62 7.59 7.01
N PRO A 41 9.44 7.18 8.28
CA PRO A 41 10.55 6.80 9.15
C PRO A 41 11.43 5.70 8.57
N PHE A 42 10.82 4.64 8.02
CA PHE A 42 11.57 3.50 7.48
C PHE A 42 12.33 3.86 6.20
N TYR A 43 11.68 4.52 5.24
CA TYR A 43 12.34 4.94 4.00
C TYR A 43 13.35 6.06 4.23
N SER A 44 13.13 6.92 5.22
CA SER A 44 14.11 7.91 5.67
C SER A 44 15.37 7.25 6.19
N TYR A 45 15.21 6.24 7.04
CA TYR A 45 16.32 5.43 7.54
C TYR A 45 17.07 4.75 6.41
N LEU A 46 16.36 4.13 5.45
CA LEU A 46 16.96 3.41 4.33
C LEU A 46 17.77 4.34 3.41
N ALA A 47 17.16 5.43 2.98
CA ALA A 47 17.79 6.34 2.03
C ALA A 47 18.90 7.20 2.65
N GLY A 48 18.88 7.42 3.96
CA GLY A 48 19.85 8.29 4.68
C GLY A 48 19.75 9.74 4.25
N ASP A 49 20.74 10.55 4.64
CA ASP A 49 20.78 12.01 4.41
C ASP A 49 21.60 12.41 3.17
N ALA A 50 21.81 11.50 2.23
CA ALA A 50 22.58 11.76 1.01
C ALA A 50 21.91 12.82 0.12
N PRO A 51 22.65 13.70 -0.55
CA PRO A 51 22.09 14.70 -1.48
C PRO A 51 21.21 14.08 -2.56
N GLU A 52 21.54 12.86 -3.03
CA GLU A 52 20.80 12.13 -4.07
C GLU A 52 19.64 11.28 -3.51
N ARG A 53 19.24 11.48 -2.26
CA ARG A 53 18.22 10.68 -1.57
C ARG A 53 16.95 10.50 -2.42
N THR A 54 16.39 11.58 -2.94
CA THR A 54 15.16 11.54 -3.74
C THR A 54 15.34 10.72 -5.01
N GLN A 55 16.48 10.84 -5.69
CA GLN A 55 16.77 10.06 -6.88
C GLN A 55 16.96 8.59 -6.54
N ARG A 56 17.67 8.27 -5.47
CA ARG A 56 17.84 6.89 -4.99
C ARG A 56 16.51 6.24 -4.64
N MET A 57 15.61 6.97 -3.97
CA MET A 57 14.25 6.50 -3.68
C MET A 57 13.46 6.25 -4.96
N ARG A 58 13.53 7.17 -5.93
CA ARG A 58 12.87 7.00 -7.23
C ARG A 58 13.37 5.78 -7.99
N ASP A 59 14.69 5.56 -8.03
CA ASP A 59 15.30 4.41 -8.69
C ASP A 59 14.91 3.10 -7.98
N GLY A 60 14.90 3.08 -6.66
CA GLY A 60 14.44 1.95 -5.85
C GLY A 60 12.97 1.61 -6.12
N TRP A 61 12.08 2.59 -6.06
CA TRP A 61 10.66 2.40 -6.37
C TRP A 61 10.42 1.97 -7.81
N SER A 62 11.18 2.54 -8.77
CA SER A 62 11.12 2.10 -10.17
C SER A 62 11.47 0.62 -10.32
N GLY A 63 12.48 0.14 -9.58
CA GLY A 63 12.85 -1.28 -9.54
C GLY A 63 11.73 -2.13 -8.94
N ILE A 64 11.19 -1.75 -7.79
CA ILE A 64 10.08 -2.47 -7.12
C ILE A 64 8.87 -2.56 -8.05
N LEU A 65 8.43 -1.45 -8.67
CA LEU A 65 7.29 -1.42 -9.58
C LEU A 65 7.52 -2.26 -10.85
N ARG A 66 8.73 -2.27 -11.41
CA ARG A 66 9.06 -3.06 -12.62
C ARG A 66 9.06 -4.55 -12.35
N PHE A 67 9.64 -4.99 -11.24
CA PHE A 67 9.71 -6.39 -10.87
C PHE A 67 8.42 -6.88 -10.19
N GLY A 68 7.67 -5.97 -9.59
CA GLY A 68 6.29 -6.17 -9.19
C GLY A 68 5.28 -6.04 -10.35
N SER A 69 5.74 -5.85 -11.60
CA SER A 69 4.85 -5.65 -12.77
C SER A 69 3.93 -6.85 -13.04
N ALA A 70 4.30 -8.06 -12.63
CA ALA A 70 3.36 -9.18 -12.54
C ALA A 70 2.13 -8.86 -11.67
N HIS A 71 2.19 -7.82 -10.86
CA HIS A 71 1.16 -7.36 -9.94
C HIS A 71 0.49 -6.04 -10.36
N LEU A 72 0.82 -5.47 -11.54
CA LEU A 72 0.13 -4.28 -12.05
C LEU A 72 -1.38 -4.46 -12.15
N SER A 73 -1.85 -5.70 -12.27
CA SER A 73 -3.29 -6.04 -12.20
C SER A 73 -3.96 -5.67 -10.86
N HIS A 74 -3.17 -5.35 -9.83
CA HIS A 74 -3.63 -4.92 -8.51
C HIS A 74 -2.97 -3.62 -8.06
N THR A 75 -2.33 -2.89 -8.98
CA THR A 75 -1.79 -1.56 -8.74
C THR A 75 -2.74 -0.51 -9.31
N TYR A 76 -3.21 0.38 -8.46
CA TYR A 76 -4.16 1.43 -8.81
C TYR A 76 -3.48 2.79 -8.77
N THR A 77 -3.86 3.64 -9.72
CA THR A 77 -3.43 5.05 -9.81
C THR A 77 -4.60 5.92 -10.25
N THR A 78 -4.40 7.24 -10.23
CA THR A 78 -5.34 8.20 -10.79
C THR A 78 -4.98 8.56 -12.23
N GLU A 79 -5.91 9.15 -12.99
CA GLU A 79 -5.64 9.59 -14.37
C GLU A 79 -4.47 10.57 -14.44
N ASP A 80 -4.36 11.47 -13.48
CA ASP A 80 -3.25 12.44 -13.36
C ASP A 80 -1.99 11.86 -12.68
N ARG A 81 -2.00 10.56 -12.32
CA ARG A 81 -0.92 9.85 -11.62
C ARG A 81 -0.50 10.49 -10.29
N ALA A 82 -1.40 11.22 -9.64
CA ALA A 82 -1.11 11.90 -8.37
C ALA A 82 -1.05 10.97 -7.15
N GLY A 83 -1.28 9.67 -7.34
CA GLY A 83 -1.17 8.69 -6.28
C GLY A 83 -1.12 7.26 -6.79
N VAL A 84 -0.70 6.34 -5.94
CA VAL A 84 -0.58 4.91 -6.25
C VAL A 84 -0.86 4.06 -5.02
N ALA A 85 -1.64 3.00 -5.20
CA ALA A 85 -1.82 1.91 -4.24
C ALA A 85 -1.33 0.60 -4.87
N LEU A 86 -0.29 0.03 -4.29
CA LEU A 86 0.30 -1.24 -4.72
C LEU A 86 -0.19 -2.36 -3.83
N TRP A 87 -1.00 -3.25 -4.39
CA TRP A 87 -1.53 -4.40 -3.69
C TRP A 87 -0.94 -5.70 -4.21
N LEU A 88 -0.77 -6.66 -3.32
CA LEU A 88 -0.47 -8.04 -3.65
C LEU A 88 -1.72 -8.90 -3.43
N PRO A 89 -2.08 -9.77 -4.39
CA PRO A 89 -3.31 -10.56 -4.32
C PRO A 89 -3.20 -11.69 -3.29
N PRO A 90 -4.36 -12.26 -2.86
CA PRO A 90 -4.39 -13.44 -2.02
C PRO A 90 -3.59 -14.59 -2.63
N GLY A 91 -2.81 -15.29 -1.80
CA GLY A 91 -1.96 -16.40 -2.23
C GLY A 91 -0.63 -15.98 -2.89
N TYR A 92 -0.30 -14.69 -2.89
CA TYR A 92 1.03 -14.24 -3.31
C TYR A 92 2.11 -14.80 -2.35
N ARG A 93 3.08 -15.50 -2.91
CA ARG A 93 4.15 -16.21 -2.16
C ARG A 93 5.48 -15.46 -2.09
N GLY A 94 5.46 -14.16 -2.38
CA GLY A 94 6.69 -13.39 -2.50
C GLY A 94 7.34 -13.48 -3.89
N PRO A 95 8.41 -12.69 -4.13
CA PRO A 95 9.15 -12.75 -5.37
C PRO A 95 9.87 -14.10 -5.49
N SER A 96 10.01 -14.61 -6.71
CA SER A 96 10.86 -15.77 -6.96
C SER A 96 12.33 -15.45 -6.60
N LEU A 97 13.16 -16.48 -6.42
CA LEU A 97 14.59 -16.27 -6.18
C LEU A 97 15.22 -15.41 -7.28
N LEU A 98 14.82 -15.63 -8.54
CA LEU A 98 15.33 -14.88 -9.68
C LEU A 98 14.88 -13.41 -9.63
N ASP A 99 13.61 -13.16 -9.25
CA ASP A 99 13.09 -11.79 -9.08
C ASP A 99 13.76 -11.08 -7.90
N SER A 100 14.01 -11.78 -6.81
CA SER A 100 14.78 -11.26 -5.67
C SER A 100 16.18 -10.84 -6.08
N LEU A 101 16.89 -11.67 -6.87
CA LEU A 101 18.22 -11.33 -7.40
C LEU A 101 18.17 -10.12 -8.35
N ARG A 102 17.13 -10.01 -9.19
CA ARG A 102 16.94 -8.86 -10.09
C ARG A 102 16.63 -7.56 -9.32
N GLN A 103 15.97 -7.66 -8.18
CA GLN A 103 15.64 -6.51 -7.32
C GLN A 103 16.82 -6.03 -6.49
N MET A 104 17.81 -6.88 -6.23
CA MET A 104 18.97 -6.56 -5.38
C MET A 104 19.68 -5.24 -5.77
N PRO A 105 19.96 -4.94 -7.05
CA PRO A 105 20.60 -3.68 -7.42
C PRO A 105 19.74 -2.45 -7.08
N ALA A 106 18.43 -2.53 -7.24
CA ALA A 106 17.50 -1.44 -6.88
C ALA A 106 17.45 -1.23 -5.36
N LEU A 107 17.39 -2.33 -4.61
CA LEU A 107 17.42 -2.30 -3.15
C LEU A 107 18.75 -1.76 -2.62
N ALA A 108 19.88 -2.17 -3.22
CA ALA A 108 21.20 -1.68 -2.86
C ALA A 108 21.39 -0.19 -3.18
N ARG A 109 20.77 0.31 -4.26
CA ARG A 109 20.75 1.76 -4.55
C ARG A 109 19.91 2.52 -3.53
N LEU A 110 18.75 1.99 -3.15
CA LEU A 110 17.87 2.60 -2.17
C LEU A 110 18.52 2.65 -0.78
N ALA A 111 18.94 1.51 -0.25
CA ALA A 111 19.38 1.36 1.13
C ALA A 111 20.89 1.52 1.33
N GLY A 112 21.67 1.39 0.27
CA GLY A 112 23.13 1.20 0.37
C GLY A 112 23.50 -0.20 0.88
N TRP A 113 24.69 -0.68 0.49
CA TRP A 113 25.15 -2.03 0.83
C TRP A 113 25.19 -2.30 2.35
N GLY A 114 25.55 -1.28 3.13
CA GLY A 114 25.66 -1.40 4.62
C GLY A 114 24.33 -1.63 5.33
N ARG A 115 23.19 -1.28 4.71
CA ARG A 115 21.86 -1.44 5.30
C ARG A 115 21.06 -2.64 4.78
N LEU A 116 21.58 -3.35 3.78
CA LEU A 116 20.88 -4.51 3.18
C LEU A 116 20.52 -5.58 4.21
N ARG A 117 21.39 -5.82 5.19
CA ARG A 117 21.10 -6.76 6.27
C ARG A 117 19.93 -6.28 7.14
N THR A 118 19.90 -5.00 7.52
CA THR A 118 18.79 -4.43 8.28
C THR A 118 17.48 -4.52 7.52
N VAL A 119 17.50 -4.25 6.21
CA VAL A 119 16.33 -4.41 5.34
C VAL A 119 15.87 -5.87 5.34
N GLY A 120 16.80 -6.81 5.14
CA GLY A 120 16.48 -8.25 5.14
C GLY A 120 15.87 -8.71 6.45
N ASP A 121 16.47 -8.34 7.59
CA ASP A 121 15.99 -8.70 8.91
C ASP A 121 14.59 -8.07 9.20
N ALA A 122 14.37 -6.80 8.80
CA ALA A 122 13.08 -6.13 8.95
C ALA A 122 12.01 -6.79 8.08
N MET A 123 12.31 -7.07 6.80
CA MET A 123 11.36 -7.75 5.89
C MET A 123 11.01 -9.16 6.38
N ALA A 124 11.99 -9.92 6.85
CA ALA A 124 11.77 -11.25 7.39
C ALA A 124 10.87 -11.22 8.64
N ALA A 125 11.11 -10.27 9.55
CA ALA A 125 10.28 -10.11 10.74
C ALA A 125 8.83 -9.71 10.39
N LEU A 126 8.64 -8.77 9.46
CA LEU A 126 7.30 -8.37 9.00
C LEU A 126 6.58 -9.53 8.31
N GLU A 127 7.28 -10.31 7.48
CA GLU A 127 6.72 -11.49 6.82
C GLU A 127 6.28 -12.57 7.82
N GLU A 128 7.09 -12.84 8.84
CA GLU A 128 6.75 -13.77 9.93
C GLU A 128 5.48 -13.32 10.66
N ARG A 129 5.40 -12.03 11.02
CA ARG A 129 4.22 -11.47 11.70
C ARG A 129 2.98 -11.47 10.82
N ARG A 130 3.14 -11.17 9.53
CA ARG A 130 2.04 -11.24 8.56
C ARG A 130 1.47 -12.66 8.48
N HIS A 131 2.31 -13.69 8.41
CA HIS A 131 1.85 -15.08 8.43
C HIS A 131 1.16 -15.44 9.73
N HIS A 132 1.61 -14.89 10.86
CA HIS A 132 0.99 -15.13 12.16
C HIS A 132 -0.40 -14.48 12.27
N HIS A 133 -0.53 -13.21 11.91
CA HIS A 133 -1.77 -12.45 12.06
C HIS A 133 -2.78 -12.66 10.93
N ALA A 134 -2.30 -12.98 9.73
CA ALA A 134 -3.13 -13.19 8.54
C ALA A 134 -2.78 -14.53 7.86
N PRO A 135 -2.99 -15.70 8.53
CA PRO A 135 -2.62 -17.01 8.00
C PRO A 135 -3.46 -17.43 6.79
N GLN A 136 -4.66 -16.87 6.65
CA GLN A 136 -5.55 -17.12 5.50
C GLN A 136 -5.17 -16.25 4.31
N PRO A 137 -5.54 -16.63 3.07
CA PRO A 137 -5.34 -15.77 1.92
C PRO A 137 -5.93 -14.38 2.13
N HIS A 138 -5.14 -13.33 1.89
CA HIS A 138 -5.52 -11.94 2.10
C HIS A 138 -4.91 -11.03 1.03
N TYR A 139 -5.51 -9.86 0.82
CA TYR A 139 -4.87 -8.79 0.06
C TYR A 139 -3.85 -8.07 0.95
N TYR A 140 -2.65 -7.87 0.43
CA TYR A 140 -1.59 -7.15 1.15
C TYR A 140 -1.31 -5.81 0.49
N LEU A 141 -1.52 -4.70 1.22
CA LEU A 141 -1.16 -3.36 0.76
C LEU A 141 0.35 -3.15 0.99
N SER A 142 1.12 -3.29 -0.09
CA SER A 142 2.58 -3.13 -0.05
C SER A 142 3.02 -1.67 -0.01
N ALA A 143 2.29 -0.77 -0.69
CA ALA A 143 2.55 0.66 -0.64
C ALA A 143 1.30 1.49 -0.97
N LEU A 144 1.15 2.62 -0.28
CA LEU A 144 0.21 3.68 -0.61
C LEU A 144 0.97 5.00 -0.62
N GLY A 145 1.06 5.65 -1.78
CA GLY A 145 1.67 6.96 -1.94
C GLY A 145 0.72 7.93 -2.61
N VAL A 146 0.68 9.17 -2.11
CA VAL A 146 -0.07 10.29 -2.68
C VAL A 146 0.86 11.48 -2.72
N GLU A 147 0.84 12.25 -3.82
CA GLU A 147 1.60 13.49 -3.94
C GLU A 147 1.39 14.37 -2.71
N PRO A 148 2.46 14.93 -2.12
CA PRO A 148 2.36 15.73 -0.90
C PRO A 148 1.28 16.82 -0.97
N GLU A 149 1.15 17.50 -2.10
CA GLU A 149 0.19 18.59 -2.33
C GLU A 149 -1.26 18.10 -2.46
N ARG A 150 -1.46 16.79 -2.65
CA ARG A 150 -2.76 16.14 -2.81
C ARG A 150 -3.15 15.29 -1.58
N GLN A 151 -2.30 15.25 -0.55
CA GLN A 151 -2.62 14.59 0.71
C GLN A 151 -3.76 15.32 1.44
N GLY A 152 -4.55 14.58 2.23
CA GLY A 152 -5.71 15.14 2.92
C GLY A 152 -6.96 15.38 2.05
N THR A 153 -6.90 15.16 0.73
CA THR A 153 -8.02 15.37 -0.21
C THR A 153 -8.91 14.13 -0.39
N GLY A 154 -8.66 13.04 0.33
CA GLY A 154 -9.40 11.78 0.18
C GLY A 154 -8.83 10.85 -0.91
N LEU A 155 -7.78 11.27 -1.64
CA LEU A 155 -7.21 10.50 -2.75
C LEU A 155 -6.68 9.13 -2.32
N GLY A 156 -6.03 9.05 -1.14
CA GLY A 156 -5.57 7.77 -0.59
C GLY A 156 -6.74 6.79 -0.36
N THR A 157 -7.85 7.26 0.19
CA THR A 157 -9.06 6.45 0.35
C THR A 157 -9.62 5.99 -0.99
N ALA A 158 -9.67 6.87 -2.00
CA ALA A 158 -10.15 6.54 -3.34
C ALA A 158 -9.29 5.45 -3.98
N LEU A 159 -7.96 5.50 -3.84
CA LEU A 159 -7.03 4.51 -4.37
C LEU A 159 -7.16 3.13 -3.70
N LEU A 160 -7.55 3.09 -2.43
CA LEU A 160 -7.73 1.83 -1.71
C LEU A 160 -9.08 1.17 -2.00
N LYS A 161 -10.09 1.98 -2.31
CA LYS A 161 -11.49 1.53 -2.45
C LYS A 161 -11.69 0.35 -3.40
N PRO A 162 -11.11 0.28 -4.62
CA PRO A 162 -11.35 -0.83 -5.53
C PRO A 162 -11.00 -2.21 -4.94
N VAL A 163 -9.91 -2.30 -4.18
CA VAL A 163 -9.49 -3.56 -3.54
C VAL A 163 -10.29 -3.81 -2.26
N LEU A 164 -10.59 -2.79 -1.46
CA LEU A 164 -11.41 -2.95 -0.26
C LEU A 164 -12.84 -3.39 -0.61
N ASP A 165 -13.45 -2.84 -1.67
CA ASP A 165 -14.75 -3.30 -2.19
C ASP A 165 -14.67 -4.76 -2.68
N ARG A 166 -13.53 -5.17 -3.24
CA ARG A 166 -13.29 -6.56 -3.63
C ARG A 166 -13.16 -7.46 -2.42
N CYS A 167 -12.42 -7.06 -1.39
CA CYS A 167 -12.35 -7.77 -0.12
C CYS A 167 -13.75 -8.05 0.46
N ASP A 168 -14.62 -7.04 0.43
CA ASP A 168 -15.99 -7.17 0.94
C ASP A 168 -16.84 -8.12 0.08
N ARG A 169 -16.72 -8.07 -1.26
CA ARG A 169 -17.45 -8.99 -2.16
C ARG A 169 -16.96 -10.44 -2.08
N GLU A 170 -15.66 -10.63 -1.94
CA GLU A 170 -15.03 -11.96 -1.93
C GLU A 170 -14.93 -12.56 -0.52
N ALA A 171 -15.34 -11.81 0.50
CA ALA A 171 -15.16 -12.15 1.92
C ALA A 171 -13.70 -12.50 2.24
N VAL A 172 -12.76 -11.70 1.75
CA VAL A 172 -11.31 -11.86 1.93
C VAL A 172 -10.76 -10.72 2.79
N ALA A 173 -9.82 -11.03 3.68
CA ALA A 173 -9.17 -10.05 4.53
C ALA A 173 -8.20 -9.15 3.74
N ALA A 174 -7.84 -8.00 4.35
CA ALA A 174 -6.75 -7.16 3.89
C ALA A 174 -5.77 -6.90 5.03
N TYR A 175 -4.48 -6.84 4.71
CA TYR A 175 -3.41 -6.63 5.68
C TYR A 175 -2.45 -5.54 5.19
N LEU A 176 -1.84 -4.82 6.11
CA LEU A 176 -0.80 -3.82 5.83
C LEU A 176 0.12 -3.62 7.04
N GLU A 177 1.28 -3.02 6.79
CA GLU A 177 2.12 -2.42 7.84
C GLU A 177 2.37 -0.94 7.52
N THR A 178 2.58 -0.15 8.57
CA THR A 178 3.00 1.25 8.44
C THR A 178 3.97 1.64 9.55
N ALA A 179 5.00 2.41 9.20
CA ALA A 179 5.92 3.01 10.18
C ALA A 179 5.50 4.45 10.55
N ALA A 180 4.44 4.97 9.95
CA ALA A 180 3.97 6.33 10.19
C ALA A 180 2.69 6.31 11.05
N ALA A 181 2.78 6.64 12.34
CA ALA A 181 1.65 6.65 13.28
C ALA A 181 0.44 7.47 12.76
N ARG A 182 0.69 8.57 12.03
CA ARG A 182 -0.36 9.39 11.42
C ARG A 182 -1.26 8.63 10.44
N ASN A 183 -0.74 7.54 9.84
CA ASN A 183 -1.49 6.74 8.87
C ASN A 183 -2.46 5.75 9.55
N VAL A 184 -2.24 5.40 10.81
CA VAL A 184 -3.10 4.47 11.57
C VAL A 184 -4.55 4.93 11.53
N LEU A 185 -4.81 6.21 11.85
CA LEU A 185 -6.17 6.78 11.82
C LEU A 185 -6.82 6.73 10.42
N LEU A 186 -6.05 6.82 9.34
CA LEU A 186 -6.58 6.65 7.98
C LEU A 186 -7.08 5.21 7.79
N TYR A 187 -6.26 4.23 8.16
CA TYR A 187 -6.59 2.83 7.98
C TYR A 187 -7.69 2.35 8.91
N GLU A 188 -7.76 2.85 10.15
CA GLU A 188 -8.87 2.57 11.08
C GLU A 188 -10.21 3.01 10.49
N ARG A 189 -10.30 4.20 9.88
CA ARG A 189 -11.52 4.65 9.19
C ARG A 189 -11.94 3.76 8.03
N LEU A 190 -11.00 2.99 7.46
CA LEU A 190 -11.26 2.02 6.40
C LEU A 190 -11.53 0.60 6.93
N GLY A 191 -11.60 0.45 8.26
CA GLY A 191 -11.97 -0.80 8.93
C GLY A 191 -10.79 -1.71 9.26
N PHE A 192 -9.55 -1.23 9.17
CA PHE A 192 -8.38 -1.92 9.72
C PHE A 192 -8.31 -1.72 11.22
N GLY A 193 -7.88 -2.75 11.94
CA GLY A 193 -7.49 -2.67 13.34
C GLY A 193 -6.01 -2.96 13.50
N VAL A 194 -5.35 -2.30 14.46
CA VAL A 194 -3.98 -2.64 14.85
C VAL A 194 -4.00 -4.01 15.53
N VAL A 195 -3.23 -4.96 15.00
CA VAL A 195 -3.10 -6.31 15.56
C VAL A 195 -1.79 -6.49 16.34
N GLU A 196 -0.77 -5.70 16.00
CA GLU A 196 0.49 -5.66 16.74
C GLU A 196 1.20 -4.33 16.48
N GLU A 197 1.92 -3.84 17.49
CA GLU A 197 2.95 -2.82 17.36
C GLU A 197 4.30 -3.50 17.63
N MET A 198 5.29 -3.25 16.77
CA MET A 198 6.63 -3.83 16.94
C MET A 198 7.72 -2.83 16.58
N ASP A 199 8.87 -2.96 17.20
CA ASP A 199 10.06 -2.24 16.76
C ASP A 199 10.74 -3.03 15.64
N LEU A 200 11.03 -2.37 14.53
CA LEU A 200 11.68 -3.01 13.38
C LEU A 200 13.12 -3.40 13.75
N PRO A 201 13.55 -4.64 13.47
CA PRO A 201 14.87 -5.12 13.84
C PRO A 201 16.00 -4.20 13.42
N ARG A 202 16.96 -3.96 14.32
CA ARG A 202 18.13 -3.09 14.11
C ARG A 202 17.85 -1.63 13.81
N THR A 203 16.66 -1.16 14.22
CA THR A 203 16.27 0.26 14.08
C THR A 203 15.51 0.69 15.32
N ASP A 204 15.37 2.01 15.51
CA ASP A 204 14.51 2.61 16.53
C ASP A 204 13.12 2.96 15.94
N ILE A 205 12.72 2.24 14.89
CA ILE A 205 11.49 2.53 14.15
C ILE A 205 10.39 1.57 14.60
N ARG A 206 9.29 2.15 15.08
CA ARG A 206 8.06 1.42 15.38
C ARG A 206 7.22 1.22 14.15
N GLY A 207 6.72 0.00 13.97
CA GLY A 207 5.75 -0.37 12.96
C GLY A 207 4.41 -0.75 13.59
N TRP A 208 3.33 -0.43 12.90
CA TRP A 208 1.96 -0.84 13.19
C TRP A 208 1.51 -1.86 12.16
N LEU A 209 1.18 -3.05 12.61
CA LEU A 209 0.66 -4.14 11.79
C LEU A 209 -0.87 -4.09 11.89
N MET A 210 -1.54 -4.02 10.76
CA MET A 210 -2.97 -3.77 10.74
C MET A 210 -3.70 -4.78 9.87
N LEU A 211 -4.80 -5.32 10.39
CA LEU A 211 -5.65 -6.30 9.71
C LEU A 211 -7.07 -5.76 9.58
N ARG A 212 -7.63 -5.90 8.40
CA ARG A 212 -9.04 -5.72 8.12
C ARG A 212 -9.65 -7.09 7.82
N ASN A 213 -10.44 -7.59 8.75
CA ASN A 213 -11.11 -8.88 8.58
C ASN A 213 -12.10 -8.84 7.41
N ALA A 214 -12.27 -10.01 6.78
CA ALA A 214 -13.34 -10.21 5.82
C ALA A 214 -14.69 -9.84 6.46
N ARG A 215 -15.51 -9.05 5.75
CA ARG A 215 -16.87 -8.77 6.18
C ARG A 215 -17.79 -9.87 5.64
N PRO A 216 -18.70 -10.44 6.46
CA PRO A 216 -19.70 -11.36 5.96
C PRO A 216 -20.51 -10.65 4.86
N VAL A 217 -20.64 -11.28 3.69
CA VAL A 217 -21.54 -10.79 2.65
C VAL A 217 -22.97 -10.95 3.19
N PRO A 218 -23.76 -9.89 3.41
CA PRO A 218 -25.16 -10.06 3.73
C PRO A 218 -25.85 -10.75 2.53
N ASN A 219 -26.40 -11.96 2.73
CA ASN A 219 -27.10 -12.75 1.72
C ASN A 219 -26.24 -13.49 0.66
N ALA A 220 -25.18 -14.18 1.03
CA ALA A 220 -24.84 -15.39 0.33
C ALA A 220 -25.91 -16.45 0.71
N ASN A 221 -26.96 -16.54 -0.09
CA ASN A 221 -27.96 -17.59 0.06
C ASN A 221 -27.21 -18.93 0.04
N PRO A 222 -27.25 -19.77 1.08
CA PRO A 222 -26.61 -21.07 0.99
C PRO A 222 -27.28 -21.81 -0.16
N ILE A 223 -26.51 -22.20 -1.15
CA ILE A 223 -26.99 -23.08 -2.23
C ILE A 223 -27.56 -24.30 -1.52
N GLY A 224 -28.87 -24.40 -1.49
CA GLY A 224 -29.58 -25.51 -0.88
C GLY A 224 -29.03 -26.84 -1.43
N PRO A 225 -29.11 -27.93 -0.66
CA PRO A 225 -28.58 -29.22 -1.09
C PRO A 225 -29.26 -29.61 -2.42
N VAL A 226 -28.41 -29.87 -3.41
CA VAL A 226 -28.87 -30.46 -4.70
C VAL A 226 -29.50 -31.79 -4.35
N THR A 227 -30.84 -31.84 -4.29
CA THR A 227 -31.61 -33.08 -4.23
C THR A 227 -31.34 -33.86 -5.52
N LYS A 228 -30.57 -34.92 -5.41
CA LYS A 228 -30.53 -35.94 -6.44
C LYS A 228 -31.92 -36.60 -6.43
N GLU A 229 -32.72 -36.36 -7.44
CA GLU A 229 -33.88 -37.20 -7.71
C GLU A 229 -33.43 -38.59 -8.20
N PRO A 230 -34.22 -39.63 -7.89
CA PRO A 230 -33.86 -41.04 -8.11
C PRO A 230 -33.88 -41.47 -9.58
#